data_d6639f58d809f5013022ad008db38708
#
_entry.id   d6639f58d809f5013022ad008db38708
#
_cell.length_a   1.000
_cell.length_b   1.000
_cell.length_c   1.000
_cell.angle_alpha   90.00
_cell.angle_beta   90.00
_cell.angle_gamma   90.00
#
_symmetry.space_group_name_H-M   'P 1'
#
loop_
_entity.id
_entity.type
_entity.pdbx_description
1 polymer ?
#
loop_
_entity_poly.entity_id
_entity_poly.type
_entity_poly.pdbx_seq_one_letter_code
_entity_poly.pdbx_strand_id
1 'polypeptide(L)'
;IAGQGFTYKLGRPPTDDELRRPGAAVAPDGDGLPSGSGNAEQGALLFVARGCGVCHGPTGEEGPGPHLAGPHRGGLRGTSNYDALYERGNWQGRGIRNFMFAPQIWSWINKAMPLNQAGFLTANEVYSLTAYLLYRNGIIQEGDVMDAQSLPLVQMPNRGAYAYTPDHPAFSKWEPGMSRTRAR
;
A
#
# COMPACT_ATOMS: atom_id res chain seq x y z
N ILE A 1 -30.24 3.60 17.56
CA ILE A 1 -31.15 3.84 16.41
C ILE A 1 -30.27 3.68 15.18
N ALA A 2 -30.33 2.52 14.53
CA ALA A 2 -29.68 2.31 13.25
C ALA A 2 -30.39 3.21 12.23
N GLY A 3 -29.69 4.22 11.76
CA GLY A 3 -30.18 5.12 10.73
C GLY A 3 -30.47 4.30 9.47
N GLN A 4 -31.70 4.30 9.02
CA GLN A 4 -32.05 3.79 7.71
C GLN A 4 -31.39 4.69 6.68
N GLY A 5 -30.21 4.25 6.18
CA GLY A 5 -29.55 4.92 5.07
C GLY A 5 -30.50 4.95 3.87
N PHE A 6 -30.60 6.10 3.22
CA PHE A 6 -31.36 6.25 1.99
C PHE A 6 -30.84 5.26 0.94
N THR A 7 -31.63 4.27 0.57
CA THR A 7 -31.30 3.38 -0.55
C THR A 7 -31.91 3.99 -1.81
N TYR A 8 -31.06 4.37 -2.73
CA TYR A 8 -31.48 4.91 -4.03
C TYR A 8 -32.00 3.83 -4.98
N LYS A 9 -32.10 2.57 -4.52
CA LYS A 9 -32.46 1.39 -5.32
C LYS A 9 -31.58 1.19 -6.57
N LEU A 10 -30.34 1.67 -6.50
CA LEU A 10 -29.35 1.51 -7.55
C LEU A 10 -28.36 0.41 -7.15
N GLY A 11 -28.08 -0.47 -8.11
CA GLY A 11 -27.16 -1.58 -7.88
C GLY A 11 -27.74 -2.70 -7.01
N ARG A 12 -26.90 -3.65 -6.68
CA ARG A 12 -27.16 -4.78 -5.78
C ARG A 12 -25.92 -5.06 -4.94
N PRO A 13 -26.05 -5.75 -3.81
CA PRO A 13 -24.89 -6.30 -3.12
C PRO A 13 -24.09 -7.21 -4.04
N PRO A 14 -22.74 -7.19 -4.00
CA PRO A 14 -21.94 -8.13 -4.76
C PRO A 14 -22.19 -9.56 -4.29
N THR A 15 -22.08 -10.52 -5.21
CA THR A 15 -22.10 -11.94 -4.86
C THR A 15 -20.78 -12.35 -4.25
N ASP A 16 -20.76 -13.47 -3.50
CA ASP A 16 -19.53 -14.03 -2.96
C ASP A 16 -18.48 -14.34 -4.04
N ASP A 17 -18.91 -14.76 -5.24
CA ASP A 17 -18.02 -14.98 -6.36
C ASP A 17 -17.39 -13.69 -6.88
N GLU A 18 -18.16 -12.60 -6.90
CA GLU A 18 -17.62 -11.29 -7.28
C GLU A 18 -16.62 -10.76 -6.25
N LEU A 19 -16.84 -11.06 -4.97
CA LEU A 19 -15.90 -10.71 -3.90
C LEU A 19 -14.62 -11.53 -3.93
N ARG A 20 -14.69 -12.80 -4.42
CA ARG A 20 -13.54 -13.71 -4.50
C ARG A 20 -12.79 -13.67 -5.84
N ARG A 21 -13.26 -12.90 -6.82
CA ARG A 21 -12.58 -12.82 -8.14
C ARG A 21 -11.16 -12.28 -8.02
N PRO A 22 -10.23 -12.71 -8.89
CA PRO A 22 -8.94 -12.05 -9.05
C PRO A 22 -9.14 -10.54 -9.20
N GLY A 23 -8.58 -9.77 -8.28
CA GLY A 23 -8.85 -8.32 -8.19
C GLY A 23 -9.89 -7.93 -7.14
N ALA A 24 -10.43 -8.85 -6.36
CA ALA A 24 -11.18 -8.53 -5.15
C ALA A 24 -10.35 -7.64 -4.19
N ALA A 25 -11.02 -6.90 -3.33
CA ALA A 25 -10.34 -6.07 -2.36
C ALA A 25 -9.53 -6.95 -1.39
N VAL A 26 -8.29 -6.54 -1.15
CA VAL A 26 -7.47 -7.12 -0.10
C VAL A 26 -7.63 -6.26 1.14
N ALA A 27 -8.04 -6.86 2.25
CA ALA A 27 -8.23 -6.16 3.51
C ALA A 27 -6.90 -5.87 4.23
N PRO A 28 -6.87 -4.93 5.16
CA PRO A 28 -5.66 -4.59 5.92
C PRO A 28 -5.06 -5.75 6.74
N ASP A 29 -5.89 -6.69 7.15
CA ASP A 29 -5.51 -7.91 7.89
C ASP A 29 -5.05 -9.05 6.98
N GLY A 30 -5.10 -8.84 5.66
CA GLY A 30 -4.68 -9.81 4.64
C GLY A 30 -5.81 -10.67 4.10
N ASP A 31 -7.04 -10.50 4.55
CA ASP A 31 -8.16 -11.21 3.92
C ASP A 31 -8.24 -10.85 2.42
N GLY A 32 -8.41 -11.87 1.59
CA GLY A 32 -8.35 -11.74 0.13
C GLY A 32 -6.95 -11.85 -0.49
N LEU A 33 -5.88 -11.99 0.30
CA LEU A 33 -4.55 -12.32 -0.23
C LEU A 33 -4.52 -13.78 -0.72
N PRO A 34 -4.09 -14.04 -1.96
CA PRO A 34 -3.94 -15.42 -2.44
C PRO A 34 -2.71 -16.10 -1.82
N SER A 35 -2.67 -17.42 -1.90
CA SER A 35 -1.46 -18.17 -1.61
C SER A 35 -0.31 -17.78 -2.55
N GLY A 36 0.90 -17.76 -2.02
CA GLY A 36 2.11 -17.38 -2.73
C GLY A 36 3.09 -16.71 -1.79
N SER A 37 4.30 -16.47 -2.29
CA SER A 37 5.36 -15.80 -1.52
C SER A 37 6.41 -15.18 -2.44
N GLY A 38 7.21 -14.28 -1.88
CA GLY A 38 8.35 -13.69 -2.57
C GLY A 38 9.22 -12.84 -1.64
N ASN A 39 10.45 -12.56 -2.07
CA ASN A 39 11.42 -11.76 -1.35
C ASN A 39 11.93 -10.57 -2.19
N ALA A 40 12.74 -9.73 -1.58
CA ALA A 40 13.23 -8.52 -2.24
C ALA A 40 14.19 -8.82 -3.41
N GLU A 41 15.01 -9.85 -3.32
CA GLU A 41 15.96 -10.23 -4.37
C GLU A 41 15.20 -10.65 -5.65
N GLN A 42 14.22 -11.53 -5.51
CA GLN A 42 13.35 -11.94 -6.62
C GLN A 42 12.61 -10.74 -7.22
N GLY A 43 12.12 -9.85 -6.34
CA GLY A 43 11.42 -8.63 -6.74
C GLY A 43 12.30 -7.66 -7.53
N ALA A 44 13.57 -7.54 -7.19
CA ALA A 44 14.52 -6.71 -7.94
C ALA A 44 14.70 -7.20 -9.38
N LEU A 45 14.85 -8.51 -9.58
CA LEU A 45 14.92 -9.11 -10.90
C LEU A 45 13.64 -8.91 -11.71
N LEU A 46 12.48 -9.09 -11.06
CA LEU A 46 11.19 -8.91 -11.68
C LEU A 46 10.90 -7.45 -12.02
N PHE A 47 11.37 -6.50 -11.21
CA PHE A 47 11.19 -5.07 -11.45
C PHE A 47 11.80 -4.65 -12.80
N VAL A 48 12.94 -5.23 -13.14
CA VAL A 48 13.59 -5.07 -14.45
C VAL A 48 12.84 -5.88 -15.52
N ALA A 49 12.65 -7.18 -15.29
CA ALA A 49 12.11 -8.11 -16.29
C ALA A 49 10.65 -7.78 -16.71
N ARG A 50 9.85 -7.24 -15.81
CA ARG A 50 8.46 -6.82 -16.06
C ARG A 50 8.34 -5.36 -16.51
N GLY A 51 9.47 -4.67 -16.74
CA GLY A 51 9.51 -3.32 -17.28
C GLY A 51 9.05 -2.22 -16.33
N CYS A 52 8.97 -2.47 -15.02
CA CYS A 52 8.55 -1.47 -14.03
C CYS A 52 9.47 -0.24 -14.09
N GLY A 53 10.77 -0.44 -14.30
CA GLY A 53 11.78 0.60 -14.40
C GLY A 53 11.57 1.56 -15.58
N VAL A 54 10.83 1.19 -16.62
CA VAL A 54 10.56 2.08 -17.76
C VAL A 54 9.78 3.31 -17.32
N CYS A 55 8.84 3.14 -16.41
CA CYS A 55 8.02 4.25 -15.88
C CYS A 55 8.53 4.76 -14.55
N HIS A 56 9.02 3.87 -13.67
CA HIS A 56 9.40 4.22 -12.30
C HIS A 56 10.90 4.46 -12.11
N GLY A 57 11.70 4.33 -13.17
CA GLY A 57 13.17 4.38 -13.10
C GLY A 57 13.78 3.06 -12.63
N PRO A 58 15.09 2.84 -12.86
CA PRO A 58 15.75 1.57 -12.57
C PRO A 58 15.72 1.21 -11.07
N THR A 59 15.63 2.19 -10.19
CA THR A 59 15.56 1.98 -8.74
C THR A 59 14.18 2.29 -8.13
N GLY A 60 13.25 2.78 -8.94
CA GLY A 60 11.92 3.22 -8.50
C GLY A 60 11.88 4.69 -8.07
N GLU A 61 12.92 5.49 -8.39
CA GLU A 61 13.10 6.87 -7.91
C GLU A 61 13.20 7.92 -9.03
N GLU A 62 13.43 7.53 -10.28
CA GLU A 62 13.92 8.46 -11.30
C GLU A 62 13.01 8.59 -12.54
N GLY A 63 12.02 7.73 -12.69
CA GLY A 63 11.22 7.64 -13.91
C GLY A 63 10.17 8.75 -14.06
N PRO A 64 9.51 8.81 -15.21
CA PRO A 64 8.40 9.73 -15.45
C PRO A 64 7.13 9.38 -14.65
N GLY A 65 7.03 8.14 -14.18
CA GLY A 65 5.95 7.68 -13.31
C GLY A 65 6.16 8.11 -11.85
N PRO A 66 5.17 7.84 -10.98
CA PRO A 66 5.30 8.14 -9.55
C PRO A 66 6.52 7.43 -8.95
N HIS A 67 7.27 8.13 -8.12
CA HIS A 67 8.37 7.53 -7.37
C HIS A 67 7.83 6.48 -6.39
N LEU A 68 8.39 5.29 -6.39
CA LEU A 68 8.01 4.17 -5.53
C LEU A 68 8.94 4.01 -4.33
N ALA A 69 10.16 4.50 -4.44
CA ALA A 69 11.18 4.48 -3.41
C ALA A 69 11.91 5.81 -3.36
N GLY A 70 12.83 5.96 -2.41
CA GLY A 70 13.74 7.08 -2.36
C GLY A 70 13.84 7.76 -1.00
N PRO A 71 14.87 8.62 -0.83
CA PRO A 71 15.09 9.32 0.40
C PRO A 71 13.93 10.26 0.70
N HIS A 72 13.44 10.21 1.94
CA HIS A 72 12.46 11.18 2.42
C HIS A 72 13.05 12.58 2.46
N ARG A 73 12.89 13.32 1.38
CA ARG A 73 13.11 14.76 1.40
C ARG A 73 11.88 15.42 2.03
N GLY A 74 11.85 15.46 3.34
CA GLY A 74 10.77 16.10 4.09
C GLY A 74 10.19 15.14 5.13
N GLY A 75 10.71 15.23 6.32
CA GLY A 75 10.52 14.36 7.44
C GLY A 75 9.10 13.94 7.75
N LEU A 76 8.88 12.65 7.74
CA LEU A 76 7.85 12.01 8.54
C LEU A 76 8.37 11.81 9.99
N ARG A 77 9.06 12.81 10.54
CA ARG A 77 9.19 12.92 11.97
C ARG A 77 8.01 13.72 12.50
N GLY A 78 6.89 13.04 12.67
CA GLY A 78 5.86 13.48 13.61
C GLY A 78 5.11 14.77 13.30
N THR A 79 5.14 15.28 12.08
CA THR A 79 4.27 16.37 11.67
C THR A 79 3.37 15.89 10.54
N SER A 80 2.08 16.01 10.76
CA SER A 80 1.03 15.93 9.75
C SER A 80 1.18 17.09 8.76
N ASN A 81 2.33 17.21 8.10
CA ASN A 81 2.54 18.23 7.08
C ASN A 81 1.96 17.75 5.75
N TYR A 82 0.67 17.48 5.76
CA TYR A 82 -0.14 17.44 4.54
C TYR A 82 0.06 18.74 3.75
N ASP A 83 0.14 19.87 4.45
CA ASP A 83 0.31 21.20 3.89
C ASP A 83 1.65 21.39 3.16
N ALA A 84 2.75 20.93 3.71
CA ALA A 84 4.06 21.06 3.08
C ALA A 84 4.22 20.24 1.79
N LEU A 85 3.34 19.28 1.56
CA LEU A 85 3.31 18.44 0.35
C LEU A 85 2.40 19.02 -0.71
N TYR A 86 1.29 19.59 -0.30
CA TYR A 86 0.36 20.28 -1.19
C TYR A 86 0.96 21.55 -1.77
N GLU A 87 1.67 22.31 -0.93
CA GLU A 87 2.27 23.60 -1.32
C GLU A 87 3.44 23.47 -2.30
N ARG A 88 4.09 22.31 -2.38
CA ARG A 88 5.27 22.13 -3.25
C ARG A 88 5.03 21.34 -4.51
N GLY A 89 3.81 20.90 -4.79
CA GLY A 89 3.51 20.12 -6.00
C GLY A 89 4.31 18.80 -6.11
N ASN A 90 4.98 18.40 -5.04
CA ASN A 90 5.90 17.27 -5.06
C ASN A 90 5.24 16.00 -4.52
N TRP A 91 4.31 15.47 -5.28
CA TRP A 91 3.72 14.15 -5.07
C TRP A 91 4.75 13.01 -5.14
N GLN A 92 5.94 13.31 -5.61
CA GLN A 92 6.96 12.34 -5.98
C GLN A 92 7.81 11.84 -4.79
N GLY A 93 7.69 12.45 -3.62
CA GLY A 93 8.66 12.22 -2.53
C GLY A 93 8.31 11.13 -1.51
N ARG A 94 7.19 10.43 -1.62
CA ARG A 94 6.74 9.51 -0.55
C ARG A 94 6.73 8.04 -0.92
N GLY A 95 6.70 7.72 -2.20
CA GLY A 95 6.65 6.34 -2.65
C GLY A 95 5.54 5.53 -1.97
N ILE A 96 5.81 4.27 -1.78
CA ILE A 96 4.86 3.34 -1.13
C ILE A 96 4.69 3.58 0.38
N ARG A 97 5.48 4.42 1.00
CA ARG A 97 5.40 4.71 2.45
C ARG A 97 4.12 5.46 2.83
N ASN A 98 3.37 5.98 1.85
CA ASN A 98 2.06 6.58 2.08
C ASN A 98 0.96 5.55 2.40
N PHE A 99 1.14 4.31 2.00
CA PHE A 99 0.16 3.28 2.31
C PHE A 99 0.13 3.01 3.83
N MET A 100 -1.07 2.82 4.37
CA MET A 100 -1.26 2.48 5.78
C MET A 100 -0.90 1.03 6.07
N PHE A 101 -1.16 0.16 5.10
CA PHE A 101 -1.02 -1.28 5.23
C PHE A 101 -0.30 -1.86 4.02
N ALA A 102 0.63 -2.78 4.25
CA ALA A 102 1.38 -3.41 3.18
C ALA A 102 0.52 -4.22 2.19
N PRO A 103 -0.56 -4.90 2.61
CA PRO A 103 -1.50 -5.55 1.69
C PRO A 103 -2.11 -4.62 0.64
N GLN A 104 -2.22 -3.30 0.91
CA GLN A 104 -2.68 -2.33 -0.07
C GLN A 104 -1.71 -2.17 -1.24
N ILE A 105 -0.40 -2.28 -0.99
CA ILE A 105 0.64 -2.22 -2.03
C ILE A 105 0.51 -3.43 -2.94
N TRP A 106 0.40 -4.62 -2.35
CA TRP A 106 0.16 -5.87 -3.07
C TRP A 106 -1.08 -5.75 -3.98
N SER A 107 -2.19 -5.29 -3.39
CA SER A 107 -3.46 -5.12 -4.10
C SER A 107 -3.34 -4.13 -5.26
N TRP A 108 -2.62 -3.02 -5.07
CA TRP A 108 -2.41 -2.03 -6.11
C TRP A 108 -1.59 -2.59 -7.27
N ILE A 109 -0.48 -3.29 -6.98
CA ILE A 109 0.36 -3.91 -8.01
C ILE A 109 -0.47 -4.92 -8.80
N ASN A 110 -1.19 -5.81 -8.11
CA ASN A 110 -2.00 -6.85 -8.75
C ASN A 110 -3.09 -6.28 -9.67
N LYS A 111 -3.73 -5.18 -9.26
CA LYS A 111 -4.90 -4.62 -9.97
C LYS A 111 -4.55 -3.61 -11.05
N ALA A 112 -3.42 -2.93 -10.92
CA ALA A 112 -3.11 -1.75 -11.72
C ALA A 112 -1.77 -1.82 -12.44
N MET A 113 -0.90 -2.77 -12.11
CA MET A 113 0.45 -2.85 -12.68
C MET A 113 0.74 -4.21 -13.35
N PRO A 114 1.52 -4.23 -14.46
CA PRO A 114 1.93 -3.07 -15.26
C PRO A 114 0.72 -2.32 -15.83
N LEU A 115 0.88 -1.01 -16.06
CA LEU A 115 -0.21 -0.19 -16.59
C LEU A 115 -0.75 -0.81 -17.89
N ASN A 116 -2.07 -0.91 -18.03
CA ASN A 116 -2.78 -1.57 -19.13
C ASN A 116 -2.66 -3.11 -19.19
N GLN A 117 -2.05 -3.75 -18.21
CA GLN A 117 -1.94 -5.21 -18.09
C GLN A 117 -2.35 -5.71 -16.70
N ALA A 118 -3.44 -5.18 -16.17
CA ALA A 118 -3.97 -5.57 -14.86
C ALA A 118 -4.16 -7.10 -14.76
N GLY A 119 -3.70 -7.71 -13.67
CA GLY A 119 -3.81 -9.15 -13.44
C GLY A 119 -2.84 -10.01 -14.26
N PHE A 120 -1.87 -9.41 -14.95
CA PHE A 120 -0.86 -10.15 -15.73
C PHE A 120 0.16 -10.88 -14.82
N LEU A 121 0.45 -10.32 -13.65
CA LEU A 121 1.43 -10.87 -12.73
C LEU A 121 0.84 -12.01 -11.91
N THR A 122 1.63 -13.05 -11.69
CA THR A 122 1.30 -14.12 -10.74
C THR A 122 1.37 -13.63 -9.29
N ALA A 123 0.71 -14.33 -8.37
CA ALA A 123 0.75 -13.97 -6.95
C ALA A 123 2.17 -13.89 -6.40
N ASN A 124 3.05 -14.84 -6.74
CA ASN A 124 4.45 -14.83 -6.32
C ASN A 124 5.22 -13.61 -6.85
N GLU A 125 4.97 -13.21 -8.09
CA GLU A 125 5.60 -12.02 -8.66
C GLU A 125 5.13 -10.76 -7.94
N VAL A 126 3.85 -10.67 -7.60
CA VAL A 126 3.31 -9.52 -6.85
C VAL A 126 3.88 -9.48 -5.44
N TYR A 127 4.00 -10.63 -4.74
CA TYR A 127 4.67 -10.69 -3.44
C TYR A 127 6.14 -10.26 -3.52
N SER A 128 6.86 -10.76 -4.52
CA SER A 128 8.27 -10.40 -4.72
C SER A 128 8.46 -8.91 -5.00
N LEU A 129 7.66 -8.34 -5.90
CA LEU A 129 7.69 -6.91 -6.20
C LEU A 129 7.30 -6.07 -4.97
N THR A 130 6.31 -6.51 -4.19
CA THR A 130 5.93 -5.86 -2.94
C THR A 130 7.08 -5.89 -1.94
N ALA A 131 7.73 -7.05 -1.74
CA ALA A 131 8.90 -7.19 -0.87
C ALA A 131 10.06 -6.29 -1.32
N TYR A 132 10.35 -6.25 -2.61
CA TYR A 132 11.38 -5.36 -3.16
C TYR A 132 11.11 -3.89 -2.84
N LEU A 133 9.89 -3.41 -3.06
CA LEU A 133 9.53 -2.03 -2.75
C LEU A 133 9.57 -1.73 -1.25
N LEU A 134 9.13 -2.66 -0.40
CA LEU A 134 9.23 -2.53 1.06
C LEU A 134 10.70 -2.44 1.51
N TYR A 135 11.56 -3.31 0.98
CA TYR A 135 13.01 -3.29 1.25
C TYR A 135 13.65 -1.98 0.76
N ARG A 136 13.36 -1.56 -0.47
CA ARG A 136 13.89 -0.29 -1.02
C ARG A 136 13.52 0.94 -0.20
N ASN A 137 12.43 0.86 0.54
CA ASN A 137 11.99 1.91 1.46
C ASN A 137 12.46 1.70 2.92
N GLY A 138 13.30 0.70 3.19
CA GLY A 138 13.83 0.41 4.52
C GLY A 138 12.75 -0.01 5.53
N ILE A 139 11.68 -0.67 5.06
CA ILE A 139 10.56 -1.11 5.90
C ILE A 139 10.77 -2.55 6.36
N ILE A 140 11.37 -3.38 5.51
CA ILE A 140 11.76 -4.77 5.81
C ILE A 140 13.23 -4.99 5.48
N GLN A 141 13.78 -6.15 5.88
CA GLN A 141 15.12 -6.58 5.50
C GLN A 141 15.09 -7.31 4.14
N GLU A 142 16.24 -7.40 3.47
CA GLU A 142 16.35 -8.01 2.14
C GLU A 142 15.92 -9.49 2.12
N GLY A 143 16.25 -10.23 3.18
CA GLY A 143 15.95 -11.66 3.32
C GLY A 143 14.52 -11.97 3.77
N ASP A 144 13.73 -10.96 4.11
CA ASP A 144 12.37 -11.19 4.58
C ASP A 144 11.48 -11.71 3.45
N VAL A 145 10.73 -12.77 3.74
CA VAL A 145 9.78 -13.35 2.81
C VAL A 145 8.39 -12.81 3.09
N MET A 146 7.77 -12.27 2.06
CA MET A 146 6.38 -11.79 2.10
C MET A 146 5.43 -12.84 1.54
N ASP A 147 4.39 -13.14 2.29
CA ASP A 147 3.28 -14.02 1.94
C ASP A 147 1.97 -13.52 2.57
N ALA A 148 0.90 -14.32 2.48
CA ALA A 148 -0.41 -13.93 3.01
C ALA A 148 -0.41 -13.76 4.55
N GLN A 149 0.51 -14.39 5.27
CA GLN A 149 0.62 -14.33 6.73
C GLN A 149 1.56 -13.21 7.19
N SER A 150 2.71 -13.04 6.54
CA SER A 150 3.73 -12.08 6.94
C SER A 150 3.42 -10.65 6.49
N LEU A 151 2.86 -10.49 5.28
CA LEU A 151 2.60 -9.17 4.70
C LEU A 151 1.68 -8.27 5.57
N PRO A 152 0.58 -8.76 6.17
CA PRO A 152 -0.27 -7.94 7.04
C PRO A 152 0.42 -7.49 8.33
N LEU A 153 1.49 -8.18 8.76
CA LEU A 153 2.23 -7.86 9.98
C LEU A 153 3.26 -6.74 9.78
N VAL A 154 3.55 -6.36 8.54
CA VAL A 154 4.49 -5.29 8.22
C VAL A 154 4.02 -3.96 8.82
N GLN A 155 4.90 -3.34 9.60
CA GLN A 155 4.63 -2.05 10.24
C GLN A 155 4.92 -0.91 9.27
N MET A 156 3.90 -0.46 8.57
CA MET A 156 4.03 0.66 7.64
C MET A 156 4.25 1.98 8.40
N PRO A 157 5.15 2.86 7.92
CA PRO A 157 5.44 4.14 8.59
C PRO A 157 4.22 5.05 8.74
N ASN A 158 3.25 4.91 7.85
CA ASN A 158 2.05 5.75 7.82
C ASN A 158 0.84 5.14 8.55
N ARG A 159 1.02 3.98 9.20
CA ARG A 159 -0.09 3.24 9.83
C ARG A 159 -0.87 4.05 10.85
N GLY A 160 -0.21 4.94 11.57
CA GLY A 160 -0.82 5.77 12.62
C GLY A 160 -1.04 7.23 12.21
N ALA A 161 -0.91 7.58 10.93
CA ALA A 161 -1.00 8.98 10.49
C ALA A 161 -2.43 9.44 10.17
N TYR A 162 -3.41 8.56 10.29
CA TYR A 162 -4.81 8.87 10.03
C TYR A 162 -5.55 9.10 11.33
N ALA A 163 -6.36 10.15 11.36
CA ALA A 163 -7.28 10.44 12.43
C ALA A 163 -8.72 10.14 11.98
N TYR A 164 -9.55 9.78 12.93
CA TYR A 164 -10.99 9.69 12.66
C TYR A 164 -11.56 11.09 12.43
N THR A 165 -12.54 11.19 11.54
CA THR A 165 -13.33 12.42 11.37
C THR A 165 -14.22 12.64 12.60
N PRO A 166 -14.61 13.89 12.91
CA PRO A 166 -15.43 14.19 14.10
C PRO A 166 -16.76 13.43 14.18
N ASP A 167 -17.31 13.04 13.04
CA ASP A 167 -18.55 12.27 12.92
C ASP A 167 -18.35 10.75 13.04
N HIS A 168 -17.10 10.27 13.07
CA HIS A 168 -16.83 8.85 13.22
C HIS A 168 -17.05 8.38 14.67
N PRO A 169 -17.75 7.25 14.91
CA PRO A 169 -18.05 6.77 16.28
C PRO A 169 -16.84 6.57 17.18
N ALA A 170 -15.66 6.30 16.61
CA ALA A 170 -14.42 6.14 17.37
C ALA A 170 -13.69 7.46 17.64
N PHE A 171 -14.17 8.61 17.10
CA PHE A 171 -13.48 9.90 17.28
C PHE A 171 -13.38 10.32 18.75
N SER A 172 -14.42 10.07 19.55
CA SER A 172 -14.42 10.39 20.97
C SER A 172 -13.40 9.61 21.81
N LYS A 173 -12.87 8.50 21.24
CA LYS A 173 -11.82 7.68 21.86
C LYS A 173 -10.45 7.97 21.29
N TRP A 174 -10.37 8.87 20.30
CA TRP A 174 -9.11 9.22 19.66
C TRP A 174 -8.44 10.36 20.45
N GLU A 175 -7.23 10.09 20.93
CA GLU A 175 -6.39 11.13 21.55
C GLU A 175 -5.31 11.56 20.54
N PRO A 176 -5.10 12.88 20.37
CA PRO A 176 -4.00 13.40 19.57
C PRO A 176 -2.67 12.86 20.11
N GLY A 177 -2.02 11.99 19.35
CA GLY A 177 -0.77 11.33 19.76
C GLY A 177 -0.84 9.84 19.89
N MET A 178 -2.02 9.18 19.88
CA MET A 178 -2.12 7.72 19.78
C MET A 178 -1.46 7.14 18.52
N SER A 179 -1.35 7.95 17.46
CA SER A 179 -0.60 7.59 16.25
C SER A 179 0.92 7.51 16.48
N ARG A 180 1.40 7.87 17.67
CA ARG A 180 2.82 7.91 18.03
C ARG A 180 3.27 6.69 18.84
N THR A 181 2.59 5.57 18.78
CA THR A 181 3.18 4.36 19.34
C THR A 181 4.44 4.02 18.55
N ARG A 182 5.52 4.40 19.18
CA ARG A 182 6.91 4.19 18.78
C ARG A 182 7.09 2.71 18.40
N ALA A 183 7.41 2.47 17.12
CA ALA A 183 8.24 1.33 16.81
C ALA A 183 9.60 1.58 17.50
N ARG A 184 9.90 0.81 18.52
CA ARG A 184 11.26 0.63 19.01
C ARG A 184 11.95 -0.40 18.14
#